data_6d6400635ba49254c67ebc88b3da3d6f
#
_entry.id   6d6400635ba49254c67ebc88b3da3d6f
#
_cell.length_a   1.000
_cell.length_b   1.000
_cell.length_c   1.000
_cell.angle_alpha   90.00
_cell.angle_beta   90.00
_cell.angle_gamma   90.00
#
_symmetry.space_group_name_H-M   'P 1'
#
loop_
_entity.id
_entity.type
_entity.pdbx_description
1 polymer ?
#
loop_
_entity_poly.entity_id
_entity_poly.type
_entity_poly.pdbx_seq_one_letter_code
_entity_poly.pdbx_strand_id
1 'polypeptide(L)'
;DAVALAKKHNPQVVAIFETCQWLASKGVEKTAPMNKGGSQQVGPVKVTMTHAVHSCGIQDDDGRIVYGGEAAGYVLRLPDGRALYFAGDTSVFSDLQLIAQLYRPELAFLPIGDLFTMSPREAALACSLLKPKKVVPMHFGTFPALTGRPEQLAELLKGTGVEVWALEPGKPVKW
;
A
#
# COMPACT_ATOMS: atom_id res chain seq x y z
N ASP A 1 -8.19 11.92 6.63
CA ASP A 1 -9.29 11.66 5.67
C ASP A 1 -10.01 10.32 5.90
N ALA A 2 -9.33 9.28 6.44
CA ALA A 2 -9.89 7.93 6.58
C ALA A 2 -11.20 7.90 7.38
N VAL A 3 -11.25 8.60 8.52
CA VAL A 3 -12.46 8.69 9.37
C VAL A 3 -13.62 9.35 8.61
N ALA A 4 -13.35 10.49 7.95
CA ALA A 4 -14.38 11.22 7.21
C ALA A 4 -14.93 10.40 6.04
N LEU A 5 -14.07 9.74 5.28
CA LEU A 5 -14.46 8.88 4.15
C LEU A 5 -15.24 7.65 4.64
N ALA A 6 -14.78 7.00 5.73
CA ALA A 6 -15.44 5.85 6.30
C ALA A 6 -16.85 6.20 6.80
N LYS A 7 -17.03 7.32 7.49
CA LYS A 7 -18.35 7.80 7.94
C LYS A 7 -19.26 8.16 6.77
N LYS A 8 -18.72 8.80 5.72
CA LYS A 8 -19.51 9.23 4.57
C LYS A 8 -20.03 8.06 3.72
N HIS A 9 -19.20 7.05 3.50
CA HIS A 9 -19.50 5.96 2.57
C HIS A 9 -19.79 4.63 3.24
N ASN A 10 -19.58 4.51 4.54
CA ASN A 10 -19.78 3.32 5.37
C ASN A 10 -19.22 2.01 4.76
N PRO A 11 -17.97 2.03 4.23
CA PRO A 11 -17.32 0.82 3.72
C PRO A 11 -16.89 -0.07 4.87
N GLN A 12 -16.60 -1.35 4.57
CA GLN A 12 -15.84 -2.19 5.48
C GLN A 12 -14.36 -1.77 5.43
N VAL A 13 -13.82 -1.31 6.55
CA VAL A 13 -12.43 -0.83 6.67
C VAL A 13 -11.56 -1.97 7.23
N VAL A 14 -10.62 -2.43 6.42
CA VAL A 14 -9.65 -3.45 6.82
C VAL A 14 -8.35 -2.77 7.26
N ALA A 15 -7.94 -3.02 8.49
CA ALA A 15 -6.69 -2.48 9.02
C ALA A 15 -6.12 -3.38 10.12
N ILE A 16 -4.90 -3.06 10.58
CA ILE A 16 -4.32 -3.68 11.76
C ILE A 16 -5.21 -3.42 12.98
N PHE A 17 -5.19 -4.32 13.94
CA PHE A 17 -6.11 -4.31 15.08
C PHE A 17 -6.19 -2.96 15.77
N GLU A 18 -5.07 -2.34 16.11
CA GLU A 18 -4.98 -1.08 16.84
C GLU A 18 -5.58 0.10 16.04
N THR A 19 -5.29 0.16 14.74
CA THR A 19 -5.91 1.16 13.84
C THR A 19 -7.43 0.97 13.78
N CYS A 20 -7.92 -0.27 13.72
CA CYS A 20 -9.36 -0.54 13.75
C CYS A 20 -10.00 -0.08 15.06
N GLN A 21 -9.33 -0.29 16.22
CA GLN A 21 -9.82 0.19 17.52
C GLN A 21 -9.89 1.73 17.56
N TRP A 22 -8.85 2.40 17.05
CA TRP A 22 -8.85 3.85 16.95
C TRP A 22 -9.97 4.35 16.02
N LEU A 23 -10.15 3.75 14.85
CA LEU A 23 -11.23 4.11 13.91
C LEU A 23 -12.62 3.92 14.55
N ALA A 24 -12.83 2.81 15.28
CA ALA A 24 -14.07 2.56 16.00
C ALA A 24 -14.33 3.62 17.08
N SER A 25 -13.31 4.05 17.82
CA SER A 25 -13.42 5.15 18.80
C SER A 25 -13.80 6.49 18.16
N LYS A 26 -13.48 6.67 16.88
CA LYS A 26 -13.90 7.84 16.06
C LYS A 26 -15.28 7.66 15.41
N GLY A 27 -15.98 6.57 15.70
CA GLY A 27 -17.33 6.30 15.20
C GLY A 27 -17.39 5.68 13.80
N VAL A 28 -16.33 4.99 13.37
CA VAL A 28 -16.36 4.14 12.18
C VAL A 28 -17.00 2.80 12.55
N GLU A 29 -18.17 2.48 11.97
CA GLU A 29 -18.99 1.35 12.37
C GLU A 29 -18.47 -0.01 11.87
N LYS A 30 -17.95 -0.05 10.64
CA LYS A 30 -17.58 -1.30 9.96
C LYS A 30 -16.07 -1.45 9.87
N THR A 31 -15.46 -1.91 10.94
CA THR A 31 -14.04 -2.28 10.94
C THR A 31 -13.88 -3.79 10.85
N ALA A 32 -12.84 -4.23 10.13
CA ALA A 32 -12.45 -5.62 9.99
C ALA A 32 -10.97 -5.76 10.41
N PRO A 33 -10.73 -5.93 11.72
CA PRO A 33 -9.37 -5.99 12.26
C PRO A 33 -8.66 -7.28 11.82
N MET A 34 -7.37 -7.14 11.56
CA MET A 34 -6.49 -8.28 11.26
C MET A 34 -5.05 -7.99 11.69
N ASN A 35 -4.16 -8.93 11.47
CA ASN A 35 -2.73 -8.74 11.68
C ASN A 35 -1.92 -9.34 10.53
N LYS A 36 -0.64 -9.01 10.46
CA LYS A 36 0.30 -9.45 9.42
C LYS A 36 0.32 -10.97 9.28
N GLY A 37 0.31 -11.46 8.04
CA GLY A 37 0.19 -12.87 7.71
C GLY A 37 -1.25 -13.39 7.67
N GLY A 38 -2.20 -12.68 8.29
CA GLY A 38 -3.62 -13.02 8.25
C GLY A 38 -4.25 -12.73 6.89
N SER A 39 -5.35 -13.46 6.60
CA SER A 39 -6.18 -13.23 5.41
C SER A 39 -7.65 -13.26 5.81
N GLN A 40 -8.46 -12.43 5.17
CA GLN A 40 -9.91 -12.45 5.32
C GLN A 40 -10.61 -12.18 3.99
N GLN A 41 -11.85 -12.61 3.88
CA GLN A 41 -12.69 -12.34 2.72
C GLN A 41 -13.48 -11.06 2.95
N VAL A 42 -13.39 -10.12 2.00
CA VAL A 42 -14.13 -8.86 2.03
C VAL A 42 -14.90 -8.72 0.71
N GLY A 43 -16.19 -9.00 0.75
CA GLY A 43 -16.97 -9.17 -0.47
C GLY A 43 -16.33 -10.21 -1.40
N PRO A 44 -16.10 -9.90 -2.68
CA PRO A 44 -15.50 -10.84 -3.62
C PRO A 44 -13.96 -10.90 -3.54
N VAL A 45 -13.30 -10.08 -2.71
CA VAL A 45 -11.85 -9.95 -2.67
C VAL A 45 -11.29 -10.60 -1.41
N LYS A 46 -10.26 -11.46 -1.57
CA LYS A 46 -9.47 -11.96 -0.44
C LYS A 46 -8.35 -10.96 -0.14
N VAL A 47 -8.35 -10.43 1.07
CA VAL A 47 -7.35 -9.47 1.57
C VAL A 47 -6.38 -10.18 2.48
N THR A 48 -5.09 -10.08 2.21
CA THR A 48 -4.00 -10.58 3.07
C THR A 48 -3.15 -9.41 3.52
N MET A 49 -2.93 -9.27 4.82
CA MET A 49 -2.04 -8.24 5.36
C MET A 49 -0.60 -8.75 5.36
N THR A 50 0.31 -7.89 4.91
CA THR A 50 1.74 -8.16 4.84
C THR A 50 2.54 -7.19 5.70
N HIS A 51 3.82 -7.46 5.87
CA HIS A 51 4.74 -6.54 6.52
C HIS A 51 4.96 -5.27 5.66
N ALA A 52 5.23 -4.15 6.33
CA ALA A 52 5.80 -2.93 5.77
C ALA A 52 6.78 -2.33 6.79
N VAL A 53 7.80 -1.64 6.31
CA VAL A 53 8.86 -1.05 7.15
C VAL A 53 8.64 0.46 7.19
N HIS A 54 7.86 0.89 8.15
CA HIS A 54 7.49 2.30 8.38
C HIS A 54 6.95 2.48 9.80
N SER A 55 6.79 3.72 10.24
CA SER A 55 6.07 4.04 11.47
C SER A 55 4.54 3.95 11.26
N CYS A 56 3.79 3.77 12.34
CA CYS A 56 2.32 3.75 12.32
C CYS A 56 1.74 4.52 13.53
N GLY A 57 2.33 5.68 13.85
CA GLY A 57 1.75 6.62 14.80
C GLY A 57 0.60 7.38 14.17
N ILE A 58 -0.52 7.50 14.88
CA ILE A 58 -1.69 8.26 14.42
C ILE A 58 -1.73 9.57 15.22
N GLN A 59 -1.68 10.71 14.52
CA GLN A 59 -1.93 11.99 15.18
C GLN A 59 -3.44 12.15 15.41
N ASP A 60 -3.82 12.21 16.69
CA ASP A 60 -5.22 12.38 17.07
C ASP A 60 -5.65 13.85 17.02
N ASP A 61 -6.94 14.11 17.19
CA ASP A 61 -7.56 15.44 17.07
C ASP A 61 -6.97 16.46 18.08
N ASP A 62 -6.46 16.00 19.21
CA ASP A 62 -5.80 16.82 20.24
C ASP A 62 -4.28 16.99 20.01
N GLY A 63 -3.76 16.51 18.86
CA GLY A 63 -2.36 16.60 18.48
C GLY A 63 -1.45 15.51 19.07
N ARG A 64 -1.95 14.64 19.95
CA ARG A 64 -1.17 13.52 20.50
C ARG A 64 -0.95 12.45 19.46
N ILE A 65 0.21 11.81 19.53
CA ILE A 65 0.49 10.60 18.75
C ILE A 65 0.01 9.40 19.56
N VAL A 66 -0.94 8.66 18.97
CA VAL A 66 -1.42 7.39 19.51
C VAL A 66 -0.81 6.23 18.74
N TYR A 67 -0.65 5.10 19.39
CA TYR A 67 -0.14 3.89 18.76
C TYR A 67 -1.20 3.31 17.81
N GLY A 68 -0.88 3.26 16.51
CA GLY A 68 -1.76 2.73 15.46
C GLY A 68 -1.51 1.27 15.09
N GLY A 69 -0.68 0.56 15.84
CA GLY A 69 -0.17 -0.74 15.48
C GLY A 69 1.13 -0.63 14.69
N GLU A 70 1.34 -1.55 13.77
CA GLU A 70 2.51 -1.55 12.89
C GLU A 70 2.10 -1.27 11.44
N ALA A 71 3.00 -0.65 10.68
CA ALA A 71 2.80 -0.42 9.25
C ALA A 71 2.58 -1.73 8.50
N ALA A 72 1.71 -1.71 7.52
CA ALA A 72 1.30 -2.89 6.77
C ALA A 72 1.07 -2.59 5.29
N GLY A 73 1.40 -3.57 4.47
CA GLY A 73 0.94 -3.64 3.09
C GLY A 73 -0.19 -4.67 2.93
N TYR A 74 -0.76 -4.74 1.74
CA TYR A 74 -1.86 -5.65 1.45
C TYR A 74 -1.68 -6.36 0.12
N VAL A 75 -1.96 -7.66 0.10
CA VAL A 75 -2.20 -8.39 -1.13
C VAL A 75 -3.70 -8.56 -1.30
N LEU A 76 -4.22 -8.10 -2.43
CA LEU A 76 -5.62 -8.24 -2.80
C LEU A 76 -5.72 -9.29 -3.92
N ARG A 77 -6.39 -10.41 -3.65
CA ARG A 77 -6.68 -11.41 -4.67
C ARG A 77 -8.11 -11.25 -5.17
N LEU A 78 -8.23 -11.01 -6.47
CA LEU A 78 -9.47 -10.79 -7.17
C LEU A 78 -10.19 -12.13 -7.49
N PRO A 79 -11.50 -12.11 -7.80
CA PRO A 79 -12.24 -13.33 -8.13
C PRO A 79 -11.72 -14.10 -9.36
N ASP A 80 -11.08 -13.41 -10.29
CA ASP A 80 -10.46 -14.00 -11.48
C ASP A 80 -9.07 -14.61 -11.22
N GLY A 81 -8.62 -14.60 -9.96
CA GLY A 81 -7.35 -15.17 -9.53
C GLY A 81 -6.15 -14.20 -9.60
N ARG A 82 -6.27 -13.05 -10.27
CA ARG A 82 -5.20 -12.04 -10.28
C ARG A 82 -4.96 -11.49 -8.88
N ALA A 83 -3.72 -11.13 -8.60
CA ALA A 83 -3.35 -10.52 -7.34
C ALA A 83 -2.66 -9.18 -7.58
N LEU A 84 -2.98 -8.20 -6.75
CA LEU A 84 -2.24 -6.95 -6.66
C LEU A 84 -1.66 -6.80 -5.26
N TYR A 85 -0.53 -6.11 -5.17
CA TYR A 85 0.12 -5.73 -3.92
C TYR A 85 0.06 -4.22 -3.75
N PHE A 86 -0.47 -3.77 -2.64
CA PHE A 86 -0.45 -2.37 -2.21
C PHE A 86 0.51 -2.26 -1.02
N ALA A 87 1.67 -1.64 -1.25
CA ALA A 87 2.75 -1.64 -0.26
C ALA A 87 2.42 -0.84 1.01
N GLY A 88 1.55 0.17 0.89
CA GLY A 88 1.45 1.24 1.89
C GLY A 88 2.75 2.06 1.89
N ASP A 89 2.95 2.84 2.94
CA ASP A 89 4.19 3.55 3.15
C ASP A 89 5.23 2.57 3.72
N THR A 90 6.37 2.47 3.04
CA THR A 90 7.41 1.50 3.38
C THR A 90 8.75 1.90 2.77
N SER A 91 9.85 1.49 3.40
CA SER A 91 11.15 1.34 2.75
C SER A 91 11.20 0.03 1.95
N VAL A 92 12.29 -0.20 1.20
CA VAL A 92 12.56 -1.51 0.61
C VAL A 92 13.01 -2.49 1.70
N PHE A 93 12.56 -3.75 1.63
CA PHE A 93 12.94 -4.81 2.56
C PHE A 93 12.98 -6.17 1.86
N SER A 94 13.79 -7.08 2.39
CA SER A 94 14.08 -8.37 1.75
C SER A 94 12.85 -9.26 1.55
N ASP A 95 11.91 -9.20 2.48
CA ASP A 95 10.75 -10.10 2.49
C ASP A 95 9.70 -9.77 1.42
N LEU A 96 9.91 -8.70 0.63
CA LEU A 96 9.18 -8.50 -0.63
C LEU A 96 9.30 -9.71 -1.56
N GLN A 97 10.42 -10.44 -1.52
CA GLN A 97 10.59 -11.71 -2.25
C GLN A 97 9.67 -12.82 -1.73
N LEU A 98 9.37 -12.87 -0.42
CA LEU A 98 8.41 -13.83 0.14
C LEU A 98 6.99 -13.52 -0.30
N ILE A 99 6.64 -12.23 -0.38
CA ILE A 99 5.36 -11.78 -0.94
C ILE A 99 5.23 -12.25 -2.39
N ALA A 100 6.31 -12.11 -3.18
CA ALA A 100 6.33 -12.59 -4.56
C ALA A 100 6.14 -14.12 -4.65
N GLN A 101 6.83 -14.89 -3.81
CA GLN A 101 6.76 -16.36 -3.82
C GLN A 101 5.37 -16.87 -3.43
N LEU A 102 4.77 -16.28 -2.38
CA LEU A 102 3.50 -16.73 -1.81
C LEU A 102 2.29 -16.27 -2.62
N TYR A 103 2.31 -15.04 -3.12
CA TYR A 103 1.12 -14.41 -3.67
C TYR A 103 1.19 -14.06 -5.14
N ARG A 104 2.39 -13.95 -5.72
CA ARG A 104 2.64 -13.65 -7.15
C ARG A 104 1.83 -12.45 -7.66
N PRO A 105 1.96 -11.27 -7.06
CA PRO A 105 1.21 -10.10 -7.50
C PRO A 105 1.64 -9.69 -8.90
N GLU A 106 0.66 -9.49 -9.79
CA GLU A 106 0.92 -9.03 -11.16
C GLU A 106 1.02 -7.51 -11.26
N LEU A 107 0.39 -6.82 -10.32
CA LEU A 107 0.38 -5.36 -10.19
C LEU A 107 0.87 -4.99 -8.79
N ALA A 108 1.77 -4.01 -8.69
CA ALA A 108 2.23 -3.49 -7.41
C ALA A 108 2.05 -1.98 -7.35
N PHE A 109 1.53 -1.47 -6.23
CA PHE A 109 1.52 -0.05 -5.88
C PHE A 109 2.67 0.21 -4.92
N LEU A 110 3.66 1.01 -5.34
CA LEU A 110 4.87 1.27 -4.57
C LEU A 110 5.08 2.77 -4.36
N PRO A 111 5.41 3.22 -3.14
CA PRO A 111 5.78 4.61 -2.89
C PRO A 111 7.16 4.88 -3.49
N ILE A 112 7.33 6.08 -4.06
CA ILE A 112 8.57 6.51 -4.71
C ILE A 112 9.00 7.92 -4.33
N GLY A 113 8.35 8.54 -3.33
CA GLY A 113 8.53 9.97 -3.03
C GLY A 113 9.88 10.34 -2.44
N ASP A 114 10.66 9.38 -1.96
CA ASP A 114 11.85 9.61 -1.14
C ASP A 114 11.50 10.21 0.23
N LEU A 115 12.45 10.65 1.02
CA LEU A 115 12.40 11.24 2.35
C LEU A 115 11.63 10.40 3.40
N PHE A 116 10.37 10.07 3.15
CA PHE A 116 9.52 9.32 4.07
C PHE A 116 9.30 7.86 3.66
N THR A 117 9.56 7.54 2.41
CA THR A 117 9.37 6.20 1.82
C THR A 117 10.52 5.85 0.88
N MET A 118 10.33 4.88 -0.02
CA MET A 118 11.33 4.55 -1.03
C MET A 118 11.59 5.70 -1.99
N SER A 119 12.85 5.84 -2.41
CA SER A 119 13.22 6.56 -3.63
C SER A 119 12.89 5.72 -4.88
N PRO A 120 12.89 6.29 -6.10
CA PRO A 120 12.75 5.52 -7.34
C PRO A 120 13.76 4.37 -7.47
N ARG A 121 14.99 4.55 -6.98
CA ARG A 121 16.03 3.51 -6.99
C ARG A 121 15.67 2.33 -6.09
N GLU A 122 15.18 2.60 -4.89
CA GLU A 122 14.75 1.55 -3.95
C GLU A 122 13.48 0.86 -4.45
N ALA A 123 12.55 1.61 -5.06
CA ALA A 123 11.36 1.02 -5.69
C ALA A 123 11.72 0.12 -6.88
N ALA A 124 12.75 0.45 -7.66
CA ALA A 124 13.27 -0.44 -8.71
C ALA A 124 13.84 -1.74 -8.12
N LEU A 125 14.57 -1.66 -6.99
CA LEU A 125 15.02 -2.85 -6.25
C LEU A 125 13.81 -3.64 -5.71
N ALA A 126 12.81 -2.98 -5.15
CA ALA A 126 11.56 -3.62 -4.72
C ALA A 126 10.88 -4.37 -5.87
N CYS A 127 10.84 -3.79 -7.08
CA CYS A 127 10.32 -4.48 -8.28
C CYS A 127 11.14 -5.73 -8.62
N SER A 128 12.45 -5.74 -8.43
CA SER A 128 13.29 -6.92 -8.68
C SER A 128 13.01 -8.07 -7.68
N LEU A 129 12.60 -7.75 -6.45
CA LEU A 129 12.20 -8.70 -5.42
C LEU A 129 10.77 -9.21 -5.62
N LEU A 130 9.83 -8.30 -5.90
CA LEU A 130 8.40 -8.60 -6.10
C LEU A 130 8.10 -9.24 -7.45
N LYS A 131 8.84 -8.88 -8.49
CA LYS A 131 8.67 -9.32 -9.89
C LYS A 131 7.24 -9.12 -10.45
N PRO A 132 6.63 -7.95 -10.26
CA PRO A 132 5.31 -7.68 -10.82
C PRO A 132 5.41 -7.51 -12.34
N LYS A 133 4.30 -7.66 -13.07
CA LYS A 133 4.23 -7.27 -14.50
C LYS A 133 4.15 -5.75 -14.65
N LYS A 134 3.46 -5.11 -13.71
CA LYS A 134 3.23 -3.65 -13.70
C LYS A 134 3.44 -3.05 -12.32
N VAL A 135 3.96 -1.84 -12.28
CA VAL A 135 4.09 -1.05 -11.06
C VAL A 135 3.40 0.29 -11.22
N VAL A 136 2.56 0.65 -10.25
CA VAL A 136 1.95 1.97 -10.12
C VAL A 136 2.73 2.73 -9.06
N PRO A 137 3.49 3.76 -9.45
CA PRO A 137 4.16 4.63 -8.49
C PRO A 137 3.14 5.47 -7.73
N MET A 138 3.32 5.63 -6.42
CA MET A 138 2.50 6.43 -5.55
C MET A 138 3.34 7.25 -4.56
N HIS A 139 2.69 8.07 -3.73
CA HIS A 139 3.32 8.86 -2.66
C HIS A 139 4.45 9.76 -3.17
N PHE A 140 4.20 10.53 -4.24
CA PHE A 140 5.16 11.48 -4.83
C PHE A 140 4.46 12.77 -5.26
N GLY A 141 5.21 13.86 -5.31
CA GLY A 141 4.81 15.12 -5.95
C GLY A 141 3.71 15.93 -5.25
N THR A 142 3.17 15.50 -4.12
CA THR A 142 2.14 16.24 -3.37
C THR A 142 2.69 17.46 -2.64
N PHE A 143 3.97 17.44 -2.27
CA PHE A 143 4.69 18.59 -1.73
C PHE A 143 6.19 18.51 -2.11
N PRO A 144 6.94 19.63 -2.01
CA PRO A 144 8.30 19.74 -2.59
C PRO A 144 9.32 18.71 -2.09
N ALA A 145 9.15 18.22 -0.85
CA ALA A 145 10.06 17.24 -0.27
C ALA A 145 9.95 15.84 -0.91
N LEU A 146 8.83 15.53 -1.59
CA LEU A 146 8.64 14.27 -2.29
C LEU A 146 9.19 14.36 -3.72
N THR A 147 10.50 14.15 -3.83
CA THR A 147 11.28 14.44 -5.04
C THR A 147 11.25 13.35 -6.10
N GLY A 148 10.88 12.12 -5.74
CA GLY A 148 10.78 11.00 -6.69
C GLY A 148 9.77 11.27 -7.81
N ARG A 149 10.06 10.74 -9.01
CA ARG A 149 9.21 10.90 -10.20
C ARG A 149 9.05 9.57 -10.94
N PRO A 150 7.88 9.29 -11.53
CA PRO A 150 7.63 8.06 -12.29
C PRO A 150 8.63 7.84 -13.44
N GLU A 151 9.09 8.90 -14.08
CA GLU A 151 10.05 8.84 -15.20
C GLU A 151 11.40 8.28 -14.74
N GLN A 152 11.83 8.61 -13.53
CA GLN A 152 13.06 8.07 -12.94
C GLN A 152 12.92 6.56 -12.69
N LEU A 153 11.77 6.10 -12.17
CA LEU A 153 11.51 4.69 -11.99
C LEU A 153 11.45 3.95 -13.34
N ALA A 154 10.79 4.55 -14.35
CA ALA A 154 10.69 3.96 -15.68
C ALA A 154 12.06 3.77 -16.33
N GLU A 155 12.97 4.74 -16.17
CA GLU A 155 14.34 4.62 -16.66
C GLU A 155 15.10 3.46 -16.02
N LEU A 156 14.98 3.33 -14.68
CA LEU A 156 15.62 2.26 -13.89
C LEU A 156 15.08 0.86 -14.22
N LEU A 157 13.83 0.77 -14.68
CA LEU A 157 13.19 -0.50 -15.02
C LEU A 157 13.29 -0.87 -16.50
N LYS A 158 13.95 -0.07 -17.35
CA LYS A 158 14.18 -0.40 -18.76
C LYS A 158 14.82 -1.79 -18.90
N GLY A 159 14.26 -2.60 -19.77
CA GLY A 159 14.77 -3.95 -20.07
C GLY A 159 14.47 -5.02 -19.01
N THR A 160 13.82 -4.68 -17.89
CA THR A 160 13.46 -5.66 -16.82
C THR A 160 12.18 -6.42 -17.11
N GLY A 161 11.35 -5.93 -18.04
CA GLY A 161 10.01 -6.49 -18.33
C GLY A 161 8.91 -5.95 -17.39
N VAL A 162 9.22 -5.07 -16.43
CA VAL A 162 8.25 -4.41 -15.56
C VAL A 162 7.77 -3.12 -16.22
N GLU A 163 6.47 -2.99 -16.46
CA GLU A 163 5.86 -1.77 -17.00
C GLU A 163 5.52 -0.78 -15.89
N VAL A 164 5.92 0.48 -16.04
CA VAL A 164 5.54 1.56 -15.10
C VAL A 164 4.23 2.21 -15.57
N TRP A 165 3.20 2.14 -14.73
CA TRP A 165 1.91 2.78 -14.93
C TRP A 165 1.83 4.08 -14.12
N ALA A 166 2.23 5.19 -14.70
CA ALA A 166 2.05 6.51 -14.12
C ALA A 166 0.58 6.95 -14.25
N LEU A 167 -0.25 6.58 -13.28
CA LEU A 167 -1.67 6.90 -13.30
C LEU A 167 -1.90 8.38 -12.96
N GLU A 168 -2.91 8.97 -13.60
CA GLU A 168 -3.37 10.31 -13.27
C GLU A 168 -4.50 10.23 -12.24
N PRO A 169 -4.41 10.98 -11.12
CA PRO A 169 -5.49 11.02 -10.12
C PRO A 169 -6.83 11.39 -10.76
N GLY A 170 -7.89 10.66 -10.40
CA GLY A 170 -9.24 10.88 -10.91
C GLY A 170 -9.53 10.29 -12.29
N LYS A 171 -8.54 9.72 -12.99
CA LYS A 171 -8.76 9.02 -14.27
C LYS A 171 -8.76 7.50 -14.06
N PRO A 172 -9.93 6.83 -14.18
CA PRO A 172 -9.98 5.39 -14.05
C PRO A 172 -9.29 4.70 -15.23
N VAL A 173 -8.54 3.64 -14.93
CA VAL A 173 -7.91 2.76 -15.93
C VAL A 173 -8.40 1.34 -15.73
N LYS A 174 -8.36 0.56 -16.81
CA LYS A 174 -8.74 -0.85 -16.80
C LYS A 174 -7.48 -1.71 -16.76
N TRP A 175 -7.42 -2.59 -15.78
CA TRP A 175 -6.34 -3.57 -15.62
C TRP A 175 -6.81 -4.99 -15.83
#